data_716d763c1deb8320bd11fb0d0d373d71
#
_entry.id   716d763c1deb8320bd11fb0d0d373d71
#
_cell.length_a   1.000
_cell.length_b   1.000
_cell.length_c   1.000
_cell.angle_alpha   90.00
_cell.angle_beta   90.00
_cell.angle_gamma   90.00
#
_symmetry.space_group_name_H-M   'P 1'
#
loop_
_entity.id
_entity.type
_entity.pdbx_description
1 polymer ?
#
loop_
_entity_poly.entity_id
_entity_poly.type
_entity_poly.pdbx_seq_one_letter_code
_entity_poly.pdbx_strand_id
1 'polypeptide(L)'
;KHSFLINYVKFLTIIWGPKNYSFASVCFESWMLKDLWKTENSKLALHLLRIDPSFIRVFSWRVWQNKEIIKEISKRMPKLIEVAPQSFKQNYQLVLEAVTANPRAFEFLNTYISRDAELMLEAIRKNQKCSKYISRISKKTLSKLNILDRAWLKKMEKKNV
;
A
#
# COMPACT_ATOMS: atom_id res chain seq x y z
N LYS A 1 0.81 -27.66 -7.11
CA LYS A 1 0.25 -26.69 -8.09
C LYS A 1 0.92 -25.30 -7.93
N HIS A 2 1.09 -24.76 -6.70
CA HIS A 2 1.68 -23.42 -6.49
C HIS A 2 3.17 -23.32 -6.86
N SER A 3 3.95 -24.39 -6.64
CA SER A 3 5.36 -24.41 -7.00
C SER A 3 5.58 -24.34 -8.53
N PHE A 4 4.69 -24.98 -9.29
CA PHE A 4 4.71 -24.90 -10.77
C PHE A 4 4.43 -23.48 -11.27
N LEU A 5 3.47 -22.76 -10.67
CA LEU A 5 3.12 -21.40 -11.01
C LEU A 5 4.28 -20.42 -10.76
N ILE A 6 4.95 -20.55 -9.62
CA ILE A 6 6.12 -19.73 -9.28
C ILE A 6 7.26 -19.98 -10.29
N ASN A 7 7.52 -21.23 -10.61
CA ASN A 7 8.57 -21.58 -11.58
C ASN A 7 8.21 -21.14 -12.99
N TYR A 8 6.94 -21.23 -13.38
CA TYR A 8 6.46 -20.77 -14.68
C TYR A 8 6.56 -19.24 -14.83
N VAL A 9 6.20 -18.48 -13.81
CA VAL A 9 6.37 -17.02 -13.81
C VAL A 9 7.86 -16.65 -13.86
N LYS A 10 8.73 -17.33 -13.11
CA LYS A 10 10.19 -17.16 -13.23
C LYS A 10 10.70 -17.44 -14.63
N PHE A 11 10.23 -18.51 -15.23
CA PHE A 11 10.58 -18.93 -16.59
C PHE A 11 10.18 -17.86 -17.63
N LEU A 12 8.95 -17.35 -17.55
CA LEU A 12 8.48 -16.26 -18.41
C LEU A 12 9.28 -14.97 -18.20
N THR A 13 9.66 -14.65 -16.96
CA THR A 13 10.49 -13.49 -16.64
C THR A 13 11.88 -13.58 -17.27
N ILE A 14 12.44 -14.78 -17.30
CA ILE A 14 13.77 -15.05 -17.89
C ILE A 14 13.73 -14.95 -19.42
N ILE A 15 12.70 -15.51 -20.06
CA ILE A 15 12.62 -15.58 -21.53
C ILE A 15 12.20 -14.24 -22.14
N TRP A 16 11.25 -13.52 -21.54
CA TRP A 16 10.62 -12.35 -22.15
C TRP A 16 11.13 -11.02 -21.62
N GLY A 17 11.90 -11.02 -20.53
CA GLY A 17 12.44 -9.83 -19.88
C GLY A 17 11.36 -8.92 -19.26
N PRO A 18 11.75 -7.99 -18.38
CA PRO A 18 10.80 -7.14 -17.64
C PRO A 18 10.03 -6.13 -18.52
N LYS A 19 10.45 -5.90 -19.75
CA LYS A 19 9.82 -4.89 -20.66
C LYS A 19 8.62 -5.42 -21.47
N ASN A 20 8.41 -6.73 -21.56
CA ASN A 20 7.36 -7.34 -22.39
C ASN A 20 6.17 -7.89 -21.59
N TYR A 21 5.98 -7.42 -20.35
CA TYR A 21 4.89 -7.86 -19.48
C TYR A 21 3.48 -7.61 -20.03
N SER A 22 3.28 -6.66 -20.96
CA SER A 22 1.96 -6.43 -21.54
C SER A 22 1.43 -7.63 -22.33
N PHE A 23 2.32 -8.42 -22.94
CA PHE A 23 1.94 -9.62 -23.66
C PHE A 23 1.79 -10.83 -22.73
N ALA A 24 2.65 -10.94 -21.71
CA ALA A 24 2.52 -11.94 -20.66
C ALA A 24 1.24 -11.75 -19.85
N SER A 25 0.79 -10.50 -19.61
CA SER A 25 -0.50 -10.23 -18.96
C SER A 25 -1.67 -10.72 -19.81
N VAL A 26 -1.64 -10.55 -21.12
CA VAL A 26 -2.73 -10.97 -22.03
C VAL A 26 -2.82 -12.50 -22.12
N CYS A 27 -1.69 -13.23 -22.21
CA CYS A 27 -1.68 -14.69 -22.18
C CYS A 27 -2.00 -15.27 -20.79
N PHE A 28 -1.67 -14.52 -19.73
CA PHE A 28 -1.96 -14.86 -18.35
C PHE A 28 -3.45 -14.63 -18.00
N GLU A 29 -4.11 -13.69 -18.68
CA GLU A 29 -5.49 -13.31 -18.40
C GLU A 29 -6.49 -14.44 -18.61
N SER A 30 -6.29 -15.30 -19.59
CA SER A 30 -7.35 -16.23 -19.99
C SER A 30 -7.48 -17.48 -19.09
N TRP A 31 -6.39 -18.01 -18.53
CA TRP A 31 -6.41 -19.27 -17.81
C TRP A 31 -5.97 -19.16 -16.34
N MET A 32 -4.95 -18.39 -16.05
CA MET A 32 -4.31 -18.34 -14.72
C MET A 32 -4.93 -17.27 -13.83
N LEU A 33 -5.56 -16.24 -14.38
CA LEU A 33 -6.27 -15.20 -13.61
C LEU A 33 -7.48 -15.77 -12.86
N LYS A 34 -8.17 -16.75 -13.40
CA LYS A 34 -9.27 -17.42 -12.66
C LYS A 34 -8.80 -18.04 -11.35
N ASP A 35 -7.60 -18.56 -11.31
CA ASP A 35 -7.02 -19.14 -10.10
C ASP A 35 -6.33 -18.10 -9.23
N LEU A 36 -5.69 -17.06 -9.80
CA LEU A 36 -5.13 -15.94 -9.06
C LEU A 36 -6.21 -15.05 -8.42
N TRP A 37 -7.35 -14.85 -9.09
CA TRP A 37 -8.51 -14.16 -8.55
C TRP A 37 -9.10 -14.87 -7.33
N LYS A 38 -8.97 -16.18 -7.27
CA LYS A 38 -9.39 -17.01 -6.13
C LYS A 38 -8.27 -17.21 -5.11
N THR A 39 -7.03 -16.84 -5.43
CA THR A 39 -5.90 -17.18 -4.56
C THR A 39 -5.88 -16.26 -3.35
N GLU A 40 -6.26 -16.80 -2.21
CA GLU A 40 -5.94 -16.25 -0.89
C GLU A 40 -4.46 -16.48 -0.53
N ASN A 41 -3.66 -16.97 -1.48
CA ASN A 41 -2.26 -17.31 -1.23
C ASN A 41 -1.39 -16.06 -1.25
N SER A 42 -1.27 -15.44 -0.08
CA SER A 42 -0.45 -14.26 0.16
C SER A 42 1.02 -14.45 -0.24
N LYS A 43 1.57 -15.67 -0.13
CA LYS A 43 2.97 -15.96 -0.53
C LYS A 43 3.18 -15.83 -2.03
N LEU A 44 2.25 -16.35 -2.82
CA LEU A 44 2.30 -16.22 -4.28
C LEU A 44 2.10 -14.77 -4.71
N ALA A 45 1.10 -14.09 -4.11
CA ALA A 45 0.85 -12.69 -4.38
C ALA A 45 2.09 -11.82 -4.06
N LEU A 46 2.73 -12.01 -2.89
CA LEU A 46 3.95 -11.31 -2.52
C LEU A 46 5.10 -11.60 -3.50
N HIS A 47 5.24 -12.84 -3.97
CA HIS A 47 6.27 -13.18 -4.94
C HIS A 47 6.06 -12.45 -6.26
N LEU A 48 4.83 -12.44 -6.80
CA LEU A 48 4.48 -11.72 -8.03
C LEU A 48 4.67 -10.21 -7.88
N LEU A 49 4.23 -9.63 -6.76
CA LEU A 49 4.41 -8.20 -6.46
C LEU A 49 5.87 -7.78 -6.30
N ARG A 50 6.76 -8.70 -5.91
CA ARG A 50 8.20 -8.43 -5.88
C ARG A 50 8.80 -8.37 -7.29
N ILE A 51 8.23 -9.12 -8.23
CA ILE A 51 8.63 -9.07 -9.64
C ILE A 51 8.11 -7.76 -10.26
N ASP A 52 6.79 -7.56 -10.21
CA ASP A 52 6.13 -6.34 -10.69
C ASP A 52 4.96 -5.96 -9.78
N PRO A 53 5.05 -4.83 -9.06
CA PRO A 53 3.98 -4.35 -8.18
C PRO A 53 2.65 -4.08 -8.90
N SER A 54 2.65 -3.87 -10.22
CA SER A 54 1.43 -3.62 -11.00
C SER A 54 0.46 -4.80 -11.01
N PHE A 55 0.94 -6.03 -10.70
CA PHE A 55 0.08 -7.20 -10.54
C PHE A 55 -1.01 -7.03 -9.47
N ILE A 56 -0.88 -6.05 -8.55
CA ILE A 56 -1.93 -5.77 -7.56
C ILE A 56 -3.30 -5.47 -8.20
N ARG A 57 -3.30 -4.96 -9.44
CA ARG A 57 -4.54 -4.59 -10.17
C ARG A 57 -5.34 -5.80 -10.61
N VAL A 58 -4.69 -6.94 -10.76
CA VAL A 58 -5.34 -8.20 -11.19
C VAL A 58 -5.69 -9.09 -10.00
N PHE A 59 -5.24 -8.76 -8.81
CA PHE A 59 -5.58 -9.53 -7.62
C PHE A 59 -6.95 -9.18 -7.08
N SER A 60 -7.60 -10.18 -6.44
CA SER A 60 -8.82 -9.98 -5.69
C SER A 60 -8.64 -8.91 -4.60
N TRP A 61 -9.74 -8.21 -4.25
CA TRP A 61 -9.77 -7.26 -3.15
C TRP A 61 -9.28 -7.86 -1.81
N ARG A 62 -9.36 -9.18 -1.63
CA ARG A 62 -8.87 -9.91 -0.44
C ARG A 62 -7.36 -9.76 -0.23
N VAL A 63 -6.60 -9.63 -1.30
CA VAL A 63 -5.15 -9.40 -1.24
C VAL A 63 -4.84 -8.07 -0.54
N TRP A 64 -5.71 -7.07 -0.71
CA TRP A 64 -5.60 -5.78 -0.05
C TRP A 64 -5.90 -5.83 1.47
N GLN A 65 -6.36 -6.97 2.01
CA GLN A 65 -6.51 -7.16 3.46
C GLN A 65 -5.23 -7.71 4.12
N ASN A 66 -4.24 -8.10 3.35
CA ASN A 66 -3.00 -8.65 3.87
C ASN A 66 -1.98 -7.54 4.18
N LYS A 67 -1.61 -7.40 5.47
CA LYS A 67 -0.68 -6.37 5.94
C LYS A 67 0.71 -6.44 5.28
N GLU A 68 1.24 -7.65 5.03
CA GLU A 68 2.55 -7.83 4.41
C GLU A 68 2.54 -7.35 2.96
N ILE A 69 1.46 -7.64 2.23
CA ILE A 69 1.26 -7.18 0.86
C ILE A 69 1.17 -5.66 0.82
N ILE A 70 0.39 -5.06 1.72
CA ILE A 70 0.27 -3.60 1.82
C ILE A 70 1.63 -2.95 2.10
N LYS A 71 2.40 -3.50 3.02
CA LYS A 71 3.75 -3.01 3.33
C LYS A 71 4.68 -3.07 2.10
N GLU A 72 4.65 -4.18 1.37
CA GLU A 72 5.49 -4.37 0.18
C GLU A 72 5.12 -3.38 -0.93
N ILE A 73 3.82 -3.25 -1.23
CA ILE A 73 3.31 -2.29 -2.22
C ILE A 73 3.69 -0.86 -1.83
N SER A 74 3.44 -0.47 -0.57
CA SER A 74 3.70 0.88 -0.09
C SER A 74 5.18 1.23 -0.18
N LYS A 75 6.08 0.28 0.12
CA LYS A 75 7.53 0.48 0.00
C LYS A 75 7.98 0.70 -1.44
N ARG A 76 7.50 -0.12 -2.37
CA ARG A 76 7.99 -0.16 -3.75
C ARG A 76 7.26 0.79 -4.69
N MET A 77 5.93 0.82 -4.62
CA MET A 77 5.07 1.64 -5.48
C MET A 77 3.88 2.23 -4.71
N PRO A 78 4.10 3.24 -3.85
CA PRO A 78 3.04 3.82 -3.03
C PRO A 78 1.88 4.40 -3.87
N LYS A 79 2.13 4.77 -5.13
CA LYS A 79 1.09 5.23 -6.07
C LYS A 79 -0.02 4.20 -6.28
N LEU A 80 0.25 2.90 -6.14
CA LEU A 80 -0.77 1.86 -6.30
C LEU A 80 -1.86 1.91 -5.22
N ILE A 81 -1.64 2.61 -4.10
CA ILE A 81 -2.66 2.87 -3.08
C ILE A 81 -3.84 3.69 -3.63
N GLU A 82 -3.61 4.50 -4.66
CA GLU A 82 -4.67 5.26 -5.34
C GLU A 82 -5.75 4.34 -5.91
N VAL A 83 -5.35 3.19 -6.49
CA VAL A 83 -6.26 2.20 -7.08
C VAL A 83 -6.77 1.17 -6.07
N ALA A 84 -6.41 1.30 -4.80
CA ALA A 84 -6.86 0.40 -3.74
C ALA A 84 -8.39 0.45 -3.58
N PRO A 85 -9.03 -0.71 -3.28
CA PRO A 85 -10.46 -0.78 -3.09
C PRO A 85 -10.91 0.02 -1.85
N GLN A 86 -12.19 0.39 -1.83
CA GLN A 86 -12.75 1.17 -0.73
C GLN A 86 -12.63 0.44 0.62
N SER A 87 -12.75 -0.88 0.62
CA SER A 87 -12.55 -1.72 1.81
C SER A 87 -11.18 -1.55 2.47
N PHE A 88 -10.11 -1.37 1.67
CA PHE A 88 -8.79 -1.00 2.18
C PHE A 88 -8.80 0.42 2.75
N LYS A 89 -9.32 1.39 1.99
CA LYS A 89 -9.31 2.81 2.37
C LYS A 89 -10.12 3.10 3.64
N GLN A 90 -11.11 2.27 3.95
CA GLN A 90 -11.91 2.36 5.20
C GLN A 90 -11.29 1.61 6.37
N ASN A 91 -10.30 0.77 6.13
CA ASN A 91 -9.65 0.02 7.19
C ASN A 91 -8.46 0.79 7.77
N TYR A 92 -8.69 1.41 8.93
CA TYR A 92 -7.70 2.22 9.64
C TYR A 92 -6.35 1.52 9.80
N GLN A 93 -6.35 0.23 10.23
CA GLN A 93 -5.13 -0.52 10.48
C GLN A 93 -4.30 -0.75 9.21
N LEU A 94 -4.97 -1.07 8.09
CA LEU A 94 -4.29 -1.28 6.81
C LEU A 94 -3.71 0.01 6.24
N VAL A 95 -4.45 1.12 6.37
CA VAL A 95 -3.97 2.45 5.99
C VAL A 95 -2.77 2.85 6.85
N LEU A 96 -2.84 2.62 8.17
CA LEU A 96 -1.73 2.89 9.08
C LEU A 96 -0.48 2.09 8.70
N GLU A 97 -0.61 0.80 8.38
CA GLU A 97 0.50 -0.03 7.92
C GLU A 97 1.10 0.50 6.60
N ALA A 98 0.27 0.97 5.68
CA ALA A 98 0.74 1.56 4.42
C ALA A 98 1.58 2.81 4.63
N VAL A 99 1.08 3.79 5.41
CA VAL A 99 1.76 5.07 5.64
C VAL A 99 3.00 4.93 6.52
N THR A 100 3.00 3.99 7.46
CA THR A 100 4.17 3.70 8.29
C THR A 100 5.27 2.99 7.50
N ALA A 101 4.89 2.12 6.54
CA ALA A 101 5.83 1.47 5.64
C ALA A 101 6.49 2.46 4.67
N ASN A 102 5.72 3.42 4.14
CA ASN A 102 6.21 4.50 3.30
C ASN A 102 5.35 5.76 3.48
N PRO A 103 5.88 6.83 4.08
CA PRO A 103 5.14 8.08 4.28
C PRO A 103 4.56 8.69 3.00
N ARG A 104 5.17 8.46 1.83
CA ARG A 104 4.60 8.92 0.54
C ARG A 104 3.22 8.35 0.25
N ALA A 105 2.82 7.25 0.90
CA ALA A 105 1.47 6.73 0.80
C ALA A 105 0.38 7.76 1.14
N PHE A 106 0.68 8.75 2.00
CA PHE A 106 -0.23 9.87 2.30
C PHE A 106 -0.62 10.69 1.06
N GLU A 107 0.23 10.73 0.03
CA GLU A 107 -0.04 11.48 -1.21
C GLU A 107 -1.16 10.85 -2.03
N PHE A 108 -1.35 9.54 -1.90
CA PHE A 108 -2.27 8.72 -2.68
C PHE A 108 -3.53 8.30 -1.91
N LEU A 109 -3.62 8.64 -0.63
CA LEU A 109 -4.84 8.50 0.14
C LEU A 109 -5.83 9.63 -0.20
N ASN A 110 -7.14 9.34 -0.08
CA ASN A 110 -8.14 10.37 -0.24
C ASN A 110 -7.98 11.48 0.83
N THR A 111 -8.50 12.66 0.52
CA THR A 111 -8.35 13.85 1.39
C THR A 111 -8.94 13.67 2.77
N TYR A 112 -9.97 12.86 2.92
CA TYR A 112 -10.59 12.60 4.22
C TYR A 112 -9.64 11.85 5.16
N ILE A 113 -9.07 10.74 4.69
CA ILE A 113 -8.17 9.89 5.48
C ILE A 113 -6.81 10.57 5.69
N SER A 114 -6.27 11.21 4.64
CA SER A 114 -4.96 11.88 4.73
C SER A 114 -4.95 13.10 5.65
N ARG A 115 -6.14 13.59 6.08
CA ARG A 115 -6.30 14.69 7.02
C ARG A 115 -6.72 14.25 8.42
N ASP A 116 -6.80 12.95 8.67
CA ASP A 116 -7.13 12.41 9.98
C ASP A 116 -5.95 12.63 10.93
N ALA A 117 -6.22 13.37 12.01
CA ALA A 117 -5.20 13.73 12.98
C ALA A 117 -4.75 12.56 13.86
N GLU A 118 -5.67 11.62 14.17
CA GLU A 118 -5.34 10.42 14.95
C GLU A 118 -4.47 9.48 14.15
N LEU A 119 -4.82 9.25 12.87
CA LEU A 119 -3.99 8.47 11.95
C LEU A 119 -2.59 9.06 11.82
N MET A 120 -2.50 10.38 11.66
CA MET A 120 -1.21 11.06 11.53
C MET A 120 -0.38 10.93 12.80
N LEU A 121 -1.01 11.13 13.98
CA LEU A 121 -0.36 10.99 15.28
C LEU A 121 0.25 9.61 15.44
N GLU A 122 -0.54 8.56 15.19
CA GLU A 122 -0.09 7.18 15.33
C GLU A 122 0.97 6.81 14.28
N ALA A 123 0.81 7.29 13.05
CA ALA A 123 1.79 7.10 11.99
C ALA A 123 3.16 7.71 12.35
N ILE A 124 3.18 8.93 12.92
CA ILE A 124 4.41 9.59 13.34
C ILE A 124 5.06 8.87 14.53
N ARG A 125 4.26 8.37 15.48
CA ARG A 125 4.77 7.56 16.60
C ARG A 125 5.48 6.29 16.11
N LYS A 126 4.98 5.66 15.05
CA LYS A 126 5.58 4.45 14.44
C LYS A 126 6.72 4.78 13.47
N ASN A 127 6.60 5.87 12.72
CA ASN A 127 7.58 6.31 11.73
C ASN A 127 7.66 7.84 11.70
N GLN A 128 8.70 8.40 12.31
CA GLN A 128 8.90 9.85 12.42
C GLN A 128 8.92 10.56 11.06
N LYS A 129 9.31 9.89 9.96
CA LYS A 129 9.31 10.47 8.61
C LYS A 129 7.91 10.88 8.12
N CYS A 130 6.83 10.39 8.77
CA CYS A 130 5.46 10.82 8.48
C CYS A 130 5.20 12.28 8.87
N SER A 131 6.02 12.86 9.75
CA SER A 131 5.86 14.24 10.26
C SER A 131 5.87 15.30 9.16
N LYS A 132 6.53 15.05 8.03
CA LYS A 132 6.50 15.96 6.86
C LYS A 132 5.10 16.16 6.25
N TYR A 133 4.12 15.31 6.59
CA TYR A 133 2.75 15.41 6.12
C TYR A 133 1.79 16.07 7.13
N ILE A 134 2.29 16.55 8.28
CA ILE A 134 1.47 17.20 9.34
C ILE A 134 0.68 18.38 8.79
N SER A 135 1.25 19.15 7.87
CA SER A 135 0.60 20.31 7.24
C SER A 135 -0.71 19.97 6.52
N ARG A 136 -0.95 18.68 6.19
CA ARG A 136 -2.21 18.22 5.59
C ARG A 136 -3.36 18.15 6.59
N ILE A 137 -3.08 18.12 7.90
CA ILE A 137 -4.10 18.04 8.94
C ILE A 137 -4.86 19.35 8.99
N SER A 138 -6.20 19.28 8.95
CA SER A 138 -7.02 20.48 9.10
C SER A 138 -7.02 20.98 10.54
N LYS A 139 -7.17 22.31 10.73
CA LYS A 139 -7.34 22.91 12.08
C LYS A 139 -8.51 22.27 12.84
N LYS A 140 -9.60 21.94 12.14
CA LYS A 140 -10.78 21.29 12.70
C LYS A 140 -10.49 19.89 13.25
N THR A 141 -9.68 19.07 12.54
CA THR A 141 -9.29 17.74 13.01
C THR A 141 -8.27 17.82 14.13
N LEU A 142 -7.33 18.77 14.08
CA LEU A 142 -6.40 19.02 15.17
C LEU A 142 -7.11 19.42 16.48
N SER A 143 -8.22 20.16 16.41
CA SER A 143 -8.95 20.57 17.62
C SER A 143 -9.61 19.40 18.36
N LYS A 144 -9.82 18.26 17.70
CA LYS A 144 -10.39 17.06 18.31
C LYS A 144 -9.37 16.29 19.17
N LEU A 145 -8.07 16.48 18.93
CA LEU A 145 -7.02 15.86 19.73
C LEU A 145 -6.92 16.53 21.11
N ASN A 146 -6.42 15.77 22.07
CA ASN A 146 -6.09 16.33 23.38
C ASN A 146 -4.95 17.39 23.29
N ILE A 147 -4.78 18.16 24.33
CA ILE A 147 -3.81 19.27 24.36
C ILE A 147 -2.38 18.79 24.19
N LEU A 148 -2.03 17.65 24.80
CA LEU A 148 -0.68 17.09 24.77
C LEU A 148 -0.32 16.59 23.36
N ASP A 149 -1.22 15.88 22.70
CA ASP A 149 -1.01 15.37 21.34
C ASP A 149 -0.90 16.51 20.33
N ARG A 150 -1.71 17.57 20.47
CA ARG A 150 -1.60 18.79 19.65
C ARG A 150 -0.25 19.49 19.83
N ALA A 151 0.20 19.63 21.07
CA ALA A 151 1.48 20.26 21.37
C ALA A 151 2.65 19.42 20.80
N TRP A 152 2.55 18.09 20.94
CA TRP A 152 3.55 17.17 20.41
C TRP A 152 3.63 17.21 18.87
N LEU A 153 2.49 17.21 18.16
CA LEU A 153 2.47 17.35 16.70
C LEU A 153 3.08 18.66 16.23
N LYS A 154 2.75 19.79 16.87
CA LYS A 154 3.37 21.10 16.57
C LYS A 154 4.89 21.10 16.76
N LYS A 155 5.39 20.39 17.79
CA LYS A 155 6.83 20.24 18.02
C LYS A 155 7.50 19.45 16.90
N MET A 156 6.83 18.39 16.40
CA MET A 156 7.32 17.57 15.30
C MET A 156 7.31 18.32 13.97
N GLU A 157 6.31 19.14 13.70
CA GLU A 157 6.25 20.01 12.52
C GLU A 157 7.45 20.96 12.45
N LYS A 158 7.77 21.64 13.58
CA LYS A 158 8.93 22.53 13.67
C LYS A 158 10.30 21.87 13.46
N LYS A 159 10.42 20.57 13.72
CA LYS A 159 11.66 19.82 13.50
C LYS A 159 11.90 19.45 12.03
N ASN A 160 10.91 19.60 11.15
CA ASN A 160 10.99 19.25 9.73
C ASN A 160 11.19 20.49 8.83
N VAL A 161 11.26 21.68 9.39
CA VAL A 161 11.66 22.93 8.74
C VAL A 161 13.15 23.14 8.97
#